data_0a7a3f15817effdc72158407200622f8
#
_entry.id   0a7a3f15817effdc72158407200622f8
#
_cell.length_a   1.000
_cell.length_b   1.000
_cell.length_c   1.000
_cell.angle_alpha   90.00
_cell.angle_beta   90.00
_cell.angle_gamma   90.00
#
_symmetry.space_group_name_H-M   'P 1'
#
loop_
_entity.id
_entity.type
_entity.pdbx_description
1 polymer ?
#
loop_
_entity_poly.entity_id
_entity_poly.type
_entity_poly.pdbx_seq_one_letter_code
_entity_poly.pdbx_strand_id
1 'polypeptide(L)'
;MKRKLVPTAVIAVAIAALMLSGCGQSDGGASSASSQEGQNQQVTYVEVMNTSENTIKNEYLYSGTIQPIEEVTVAGTIQGKVASVNYDVGDYVNAGDTLYTMDTSDILNNKRVAEANLASAEASIQSAQTNLDLVNGATMQSQIEAAKSALDNAQVTYNTAKTNYDNNKVLFENGIISQTEMNQYSDALSNAEIAYNQAKQTYDLTLQMPEENKRKAEDSLNSALAARESVVAQINSYNKSLSDAVVTSPISGYVTECNVEAGTVLSASTPFKIVDTSKVTMDVSVSEELINSLKVGDTVSVSVPAVSASSKTGTISIINLAANSGGTYDVRIEMDNADGTLKSGMFGEVNFVKDQSDNNIVLPVNSVITRNGETYVFVYENGVAVKTNVETGINNGNEIEIT
;
A
#
# COMPACT_ATOMS: atom_id res chain seq x y z
N MET A 1 -1.79 -33.69 -34.76
CA MET A 1 -1.66 -35.11 -35.13
C MET A 1 -1.70 -36.01 -33.92
N LYS A 2 -2.61 -36.99 -33.93
CA LYS A 2 -2.75 -38.19 -33.09
C LYS A 2 -3.06 -38.04 -31.60
N ARG A 3 -4.35 -38.03 -31.30
CA ARG A 3 -4.97 -38.49 -30.06
C ARG A 3 -4.60 -39.96 -29.75
N LYS A 4 -4.33 -40.28 -28.47
CA LYS A 4 -4.46 -41.64 -27.95
C LYS A 4 -5.45 -41.64 -26.80
N LEU A 5 -6.57 -42.28 -27.03
CA LEU A 5 -7.53 -42.74 -26.01
C LEU A 5 -6.93 -43.94 -25.29
N VAL A 6 -7.19 -44.07 -24.00
CA VAL A 6 -7.03 -45.31 -23.20
C VAL A 6 -8.37 -45.60 -22.52
N PRO A 7 -8.85 -46.86 -22.56
CA PRO A 7 -10.24 -47.15 -22.25
C PRO A 7 -10.51 -47.41 -20.77
N THR A 8 -11.70 -46.94 -20.37
CA THR A 8 -12.36 -47.19 -19.08
C THR A 8 -12.79 -48.67 -18.99
N ALA A 9 -12.33 -49.38 -17.96
CA ALA A 9 -12.84 -50.71 -17.60
C ALA A 9 -14.01 -50.55 -16.62
N VAL A 10 -15.19 -50.92 -17.07
CA VAL A 10 -16.40 -51.11 -16.27
C VAL A 10 -16.43 -52.50 -15.72
N ILE A 11 -16.39 -52.67 -14.38
CA ILE A 11 -16.65 -53.99 -13.72
C ILE A 11 -18.10 -53.97 -13.24
N ALA A 12 -18.94 -54.76 -13.92
CA ALA A 12 -20.29 -55.06 -13.48
C ALA A 12 -20.27 -56.31 -12.57
N VAL A 13 -20.73 -56.18 -11.34
CA VAL A 13 -20.96 -57.31 -10.43
C VAL A 13 -22.43 -57.69 -10.52
N ALA A 14 -22.71 -58.87 -11.03
CA ALA A 14 -24.04 -59.46 -11.08
C ALA A 14 -24.31 -60.24 -9.78
N ILE A 15 -25.38 -59.90 -9.08
CA ILE A 15 -25.88 -60.67 -7.95
C ILE A 15 -26.99 -61.61 -8.49
N ALA A 16 -26.75 -62.92 -8.43
CA ALA A 16 -27.72 -63.93 -8.77
C ALA A 16 -28.52 -64.33 -7.53
N ALA A 17 -29.82 -64.08 -7.53
CA ALA A 17 -30.75 -64.60 -6.54
C ALA A 17 -31.21 -66.03 -6.95
N LEU A 18 -31.03 -66.97 -6.06
CA LEU A 18 -31.58 -68.33 -6.20
C LEU A 18 -32.77 -68.47 -5.24
N MET A 19 -33.95 -68.56 -5.84
CA MET A 19 -35.17 -69.08 -5.19
C MET A 19 -35.19 -70.59 -5.36
N LEU A 20 -35.38 -71.36 -4.28
CA LEU A 20 -35.85 -72.75 -4.38
C LEU A 20 -37.03 -72.93 -3.44
N SER A 21 -38.17 -73.14 -4.03
CA SER A 21 -39.41 -73.65 -3.46
C SER A 21 -39.35 -75.19 -3.35
N GLY A 22 -39.77 -75.67 -2.25
CA GLY A 22 -39.99 -77.15 -2.03
C GLY A 22 -41.14 -77.37 -1.11
N CYS A 23 -42.30 -77.69 -1.65
CA CYS A 23 -43.42 -78.32 -0.99
C CYS A 23 -43.17 -79.79 -0.70
N GLY A 24 -43.59 -80.32 0.47
CA GLY A 24 -43.69 -81.72 0.76
C GLY A 24 -44.58 -81.96 2.00
N GLN A 25 -45.74 -82.49 1.75
CA GLN A 25 -46.82 -82.85 2.67
C GLN A 25 -46.66 -84.33 3.08
N SER A 26 -46.90 -84.69 4.37
CA SER A 26 -47.83 -85.70 4.77
C SER A 26 -47.69 -86.11 6.24
N ASP A 27 -48.77 -86.03 6.91
CA ASP A 27 -49.48 -86.93 7.81
C ASP A 27 -48.83 -87.56 9.06
N GLY A 28 -49.55 -87.34 10.15
CA GLY A 28 -50.00 -88.41 11.06
C GLY A 28 -49.36 -88.56 12.44
N GLY A 29 -50.12 -88.20 13.49
CA GLY A 29 -49.83 -88.80 14.79
C GLY A 29 -50.10 -87.89 16.00
N ALA A 30 -51.31 -87.93 16.52
CA ALA A 30 -51.61 -87.29 17.78
C ALA A 30 -50.95 -88.04 18.97
N SER A 31 -50.39 -87.23 19.89
CA SER A 31 -50.26 -87.63 21.26
C SER A 31 -50.19 -86.39 22.15
N SER A 32 -51.21 -86.31 22.99
CA SER A 32 -51.36 -85.30 24.04
C SER A 32 -50.32 -85.51 25.16
N ALA A 33 -49.62 -84.41 25.48
CA ALA A 33 -48.95 -84.30 26.79
C ALA A 33 -48.91 -82.86 27.23
N SER A 34 -49.52 -82.60 28.31
CA SER A 34 -49.58 -81.52 29.26
C SER A 34 -48.65 -80.30 29.07
N SER A 35 -49.30 -79.13 29.00
CA SER A 35 -48.74 -77.78 29.21
C SER A 35 -48.01 -77.67 30.56
N GLN A 36 -46.74 -77.39 30.50
CA GLN A 36 -46.07 -76.58 31.51
C GLN A 36 -45.67 -75.27 30.88
N GLU A 37 -46.36 -74.21 31.27
CA GLU A 37 -45.95 -72.83 31.04
C GLU A 37 -44.64 -72.57 31.80
N GLY A 38 -43.54 -72.86 31.14
CA GLY A 38 -42.26 -72.29 31.52
C GLY A 38 -42.23 -70.85 31.00
N GLN A 39 -42.39 -69.86 31.86
CA GLN A 39 -42.04 -68.50 31.59
C GLN A 39 -40.58 -68.41 31.13
N ASN A 40 -40.37 -68.34 29.83
CA ASN A 40 -39.08 -68.05 29.26
C ASN A 40 -38.82 -66.54 29.52
N GLN A 41 -38.25 -66.26 30.71
CA GLN A 41 -37.69 -64.95 30.96
C GLN A 41 -36.57 -64.74 29.92
N GLN A 42 -36.88 -64.00 28.84
CA GLN A 42 -35.88 -63.55 27.92
C GLN A 42 -34.95 -62.63 28.69
N VAL A 43 -33.83 -63.16 29.12
CA VAL A 43 -32.76 -62.34 29.73
C VAL A 43 -32.17 -61.47 28.63
N THR A 44 -32.48 -60.23 28.67
CA THR A 44 -31.86 -59.25 27.78
C THR A 44 -30.54 -58.84 28.43
N TYR A 45 -29.43 -59.14 27.76
CA TYR A 45 -28.12 -58.69 28.19
C TYR A 45 -27.98 -57.21 27.79
N VAL A 46 -27.61 -56.37 28.73
CA VAL A 46 -27.32 -54.95 28.54
C VAL A 46 -25.89 -54.67 28.97
N GLU A 47 -25.20 -53.92 28.23
CA GLU A 47 -23.90 -53.36 28.59
C GLU A 47 -24.13 -52.18 29.52
N VAL A 48 -23.43 -52.10 30.63
CA VAL A 48 -23.49 -51.01 31.60
C VAL A 48 -22.14 -50.33 31.68
N MET A 49 -22.15 -49.03 31.76
CA MET A 49 -20.95 -48.21 31.97
C MET A 49 -21.10 -47.37 33.25
N ASN A 50 -19.98 -47.09 33.88
CA ASN A 50 -19.97 -46.11 34.96
C ASN A 50 -19.94 -44.73 34.39
N THR A 51 -20.77 -43.81 34.90
CA THR A 51 -20.73 -42.43 34.56
C THR A 51 -19.55 -41.74 35.25
N SER A 52 -18.89 -40.81 34.55
CA SER A 52 -17.89 -39.94 35.12
C SER A 52 -18.16 -38.49 34.68
N GLU A 53 -17.78 -37.56 35.52
CA GLU A 53 -17.79 -36.16 35.12
C GLU A 53 -16.64 -35.91 34.14
N ASN A 54 -16.96 -35.37 32.97
CA ASN A 54 -16.03 -35.09 31.91
C ASN A 54 -16.32 -33.72 31.31
N THR A 55 -15.35 -33.20 30.51
CA THR A 55 -15.57 -32.04 29.69
C THR A 55 -16.12 -32.48 28.33
N ILE A 56 -17.26 -31.91 27.92
CA ILE A 56 -17.79 -32.05 26.56
C ILE A 56 -17.57 -30.78 25.79
N LYS A 57 -17.16 -30.91 24.53
CA LYS A 57 -16.92 -29.78 23.63
C LYS A 57 -17.60 -30.04 22.30
N ASN A 58 -18.14 -28.97 21.75
CA ASN A 58 -18.60 -28.93 20.38
C ASN A 58 -17.50 -28.30 19.50
N GLU A 59 -16.76 -29.15 18.80
CA GLU A 59 -15.56 -28.80 18.08
C GLU A 59 -15.81 -28.79 16.57
N TYR A 60 -15.29 -27.78 15.90
CA TYR A 60 -15.36 -27.63 14.45
C TYR A 60 -13.95 -27.55 13.86
N LEU A 61 -13.65 -28.50 12.99
CA LEU A 61 -12.34 -28.58 12.34
C LEU A 61 -12.38 -27.90 10.97
N TYR A 62 -11.49 -26.95 10.76
CA TYR A 62 -11.30 -26.28 9.49
C TYR A 62 -9.85 -26.39 9.03
N SER A 63 -9.65 -26.53 7.72
CA SER A 63 -8.32 -26.59 7.13
C SER A 63 -7.97 -25.29 6.41
N GLY A 64 -6.70 -24.93 6.45
CA GLY A 64 -6.17 -23.77 5.78
C GLY A 64 -4.72 -23.97 5.33
N THR A 65 -4.21 -23.02 4.58
CA THR A 65 -2.82 -22.99 4.13
C THR A 65 -2.05 -21.94 4.91
N ILE A 66 -0.87 -22.32 5.37
CA ILE A 66 0.05 -21.43 6.08
C ILE A 66 0.67 -20.46 5.08
N GLN A 67 0.65 -19.17 5.41
CA GLN A 67 1.24 -18.08 4.66
C GLN A 67 2.22 -17.29 5.55
N PRO A 68 3.23 -16.62 4.99
CA PRO A 68 4.08 -15.74 5.76
C PRO A 68 3.27 -14.55 6.31
N ILE A 69 3.75 -13.91 7.37
CA ILE A 69 3.09 -12.72 7.91
C ILE A 69 3.17 -11.55 6.93
N GLU A 70 4.27 -11.45 6.21
CA GLU A 70 4.49 -10.44 5.19
C GLU A 70 5.28 -11.02 4.02
N GLU A 71 4.89 -10.62 2.81
CA GLU A 71 5.53 -11.00 1.57
C GLU A 71 5.63 -9.76 0.67
N VAL A 72 6.83 -9.43 0.23
CA VAL A 72 7.07 -8.27 -0.62
C VAL A 72 7.85 -8.66 -1.85
N THR A 73 7.38 -8.20 -3.00
CA THR A 73 8.11 -8.28 -4.26
C THR A 73 8.81 -6.94 -4.51
N VAL A 74 10.15 -6.96 -4.55
CA VAL A 74 10.98 -5.79 -4.76
C VAL A 74 11.47 -5.78 -6.19
N ALA A 75 11.07 -4.76 -6.96
CA ALA A 75 11.53 -4.53 -8.32
C ALA A 75 12.28 -3.19 -8.40
N GLY A 76 13.31 -3.11 -9.24
CA GLY A 76 14.00 -1.86 -9.50
C GLY A 76 13.11 -0.89 -10.26
N THR A 77 13.22 0.39 -9.94
CA THR A 77 12.46 1.47 -10.61
C THR A 77 13.14 1.97 -11.87
N ILE A 78 14.44 1.71 -12.03
CA ILE A 78 15.22 2.10 -13.21
C ILE A 78 15.63 0.88 -14.04
N GLN A 79 15.76 1.10 -15.33
CA GLN A 79 16.29 0.10 -16.27
C GLN A 79 17.79 0.30 -16.45
N GLY A 80 18.51 -0.78 -16.65
CA GLY A 80 19.94 -0.71 -16.91
C GLY A 80 20.67 -2.02 -16.63
N LYS A 81 21.99 -1.94 -16.65
CA LYS A 81 22.85 -3.07 -16.35
C LYS A 81 23.03 -3.20 -14.83
N VAL A 82 22.96 -4.43 -14.31
CA VAL A 82 23.24 -4.75 -12.91
C VAL A 82 24.75 -4.73 -12.67
N ALA A 83 25.19 -3.98 -11.67
CA ALA A 83 26.60 -3.92 -11.27
C ALA A 83 26.93 -5.04 -10.29
N SER A 84 26.12 -5.26 -9.25
CA SER A 84 26.30 -6.32 -8.26
C SER A 84 24.97 -6.82 -7.72
N VAL A 85 24.95 -8.09 -7.30
CA VAL A 85 23.88 -8.72 -6.53
C VAL A 85 24.53 -9.22 -5.23
N ASN A 86 23.90 -8.93 -4.10
CA ASN A 86 24.48 -9.17 -2.78
C ASN A 86 23.83 -10.35 -2.04
N TYR A 87 22.67 -10.83 -2.48
CA TYR A 87 21.91 -11.90 -1.85
C TYR A 87 21.36 -12.88 -2.88
N ASP A 88 21.37 -14.15 -2.52
CA ASP A 88 20.83 -15.25 -3.31
C ASP A 88 19.57 -15.84 -2.67
N VAL A 89 18.88 -16.73 -3.38
CA VAL A 89 17.72 -17.47 -2.86
C VAL A 89 18.12 -18.30 -1.64
N GLY A 90 17.43 -18.11 -0.53
CA GLY A 90 17.69 -18.76 0.76
C GLY A 90 18.40 -17.87 1.77
N ASP A 91 18.97 -16.75 1.37
CA ASP A 91 19.63 -15.82 2.26
C ASP A 91 18.62 -15.03 3.11
N TYR A 92 19.06 -14.68 4.32
CA TYR A 92 18.31 -13.78 5.20
C TYR A 92 18.78 -12.35 5.00
N VAL A 93 17.84 -11.42 4.84
CA VAL A 93 18.07 -9.98 4.67
C VAL A 93 17.39 -9.20 5.78
N ASN A 94 17.98 -8.08 6.19
CA ASN A 94 17.34 -7.12 7.09
C ASN A 94 16.69 -5.99 6.27
N ALA A 95 15.68 -5.37 6.84
CA ALA A 95 15.11 -4.16 6.26
C ALA A 95 16.18 -3.08 6.07
N GLY A 96 16.29 -2.51 4.87
CA GLY A 96 17.31 -1.56 4.48
C GLY A 96 18.58 -2.16 3.85
N ASP A 97 18.79 -3.46 3.90
CA ASP A 97 19.92 -4.10 3.24
C ASP A 97 19.85 -3.95 1.73
N THR A 98 21.00 -3.70 1.10
CA THR A 98 21.10 -3.55 -0.36
C THR A 98 21.07 -4.91 -1.03
N LEU A 99 19.99 -5.17 -1.79
CA LEU A 99 19.81 -6.43 -2.53
C LEU A 99 20.70 -6.48 -3.76
N TYR A 100 20.66 -5.44 -4.56
CA TYR A 100 21.51 -5.30 -5.74
C TYR A 100 21.71 -3.83 -6.09
N THR A 101 22.70 -3.56 -6.93
CA THR A 101 23.00 -2.22 -7.44
C THR A 101 23.03 -2.22 -8.95
N MET A 102 22.63 -1.11 -9.55
CA MET A 102 22.70 -0.86 -10.99
C MET A 102 24.03 -0.16 -11.34
N ASP A 103 24.48 -0.30 -12.57
CA ASP A 103 25.61 0.48 -13.10
C ASP A 103 25.17 1.94 -13.26
N THR A 104 25.82 2.80 -12.50
CA THR A 104 25.52 4.24 -12.45
C THR A 104 26.45 5.09 -13.29
N SER A 105 27.37 4.48 -14.05
CA SER A 105 28.42 5.20 -14.78
C SER A 105 27.87 6.29 -15.71
N ASP A 106 26.82 5.99 -16.48
CA ASP A 106 26.19 6.93 -17.39
C ASP A 106 25.44 8.05 -16.64
N ILE A 107 24.75 7.69 -15.54
CA ILE A 107 24.04 8.66 -14.69
C ILE A 107 25.01 9.64 -14.06
N LEU A 108 26.15 9.14 -13.54
CA LEU A 108 27.20 9.97 -12.96
C LEU A 108 27.85 10.90 -14.00
N ASN A 109 28.11 10.42 -15.22
CA ASN A 109 28.61 11.24 -16.30
C ASN A 109 27.63 12.35 -16.69
N ASN A 110 26.35 12.02 -16.85
CA ASN A 110 25.30 12.99 -17.15
C ASN A 110 25.12 14.02 -16.03
N LYS A 111 25.19 13.59 -14.78
CA LYS A 111 25.17 14.48 -13.61
C LYS A 111 26.35 15.47 -13.66
N ARG A 112 27.56 15.00 -13.96
CA ARG A 112 28.77 15.85 -14.07
C ARG A 112 28.62 16.92 -15.16
N VAL A 113 28.01 16.55 -16.30
CA VAL A 113 27.69 17.52 -17.37
C VAL A 113 26.67 18.55 -16.86
N ALA A 114 25.64 18.14 -16.16
CA ALA A 114 24.67 19.06 -15.58
C ALA A 114 25.29 19.98 -14.51
N GLU A 115 26.22 19.49 -13.70
CA GLU A 115 26.97 20.30 -12.72
C GLU A 115 27.85 21.36 -13.43
N ALA A 116 28.48 21.03 -14.57
CA ALA A 116 29.20 21.99 -15.39
C ALA A 116 28.24 23.06 -16.00
N ASN A 117 27.04 22.65 -16.42
CA ASN A 117 26.02 23.58 -16.89
C ASN A 117 25.52 24.49 -15.76
N LEU A 118 25.43 23.99 -14.52
CA LEU A 118 25.10 24.80 -13.35
C LEU A 118 26.14 25.90 -13.13
N ALA A 119 27.42 25.58 -13.17
CA ALA A 119 28.48 26.56 -13.04
C ALA A 119 28.42 27.65 -14.15
N SER A 120 28.06 27.26 -15.38
CA SER A 120 27.83 28.22 -16.48
C SER A 120 26.62 29.09 -16.24
N ALA A 121 25.52 28.56 -15.73
CA ALA A 121 24.32 29.32 -15.39
C ALA A 121 24.60 30.32 -14.24
N GLU A 122 25.39 29.93 -13.23
CA GLU A 122 25.82 30.80 -12.13
C GLU A 122 26.70 31.95 -12.60
N ALA A 123 27.62 31.68 -13.55
CA ALA A 123 28.40 32.73 -14.19
C ALA A 123 27.51 33.73 -14.98
N SER A 124 26.44 33.22 -15.61
CA SER A 124 25.47 34.07 -16.33
C SER A 124 24.67 34.96 -15.37
N ILE A 125 24.28 34.42 -14.20
CA ILE A 125 23.62 35.20 -13.14
C ILE A 125 24.54 36.30 -12.64
N GLN A 126 25.82 35.99 -12.38
CA GLN A 126 26.82 37.00 -11.95
C GLN A 126 26.99 38.11 -12.99
N SER A 127 27.00 37.76 -14.27
CA SER A 127 27.08 38.75 -15.36
C SER A 127 25.82 39.63 -15.43
N ALA A 128 24.63 39.02 -15.30
CA ALA A 128 23.37 39.76 -15.29
C ALA A 128 23.25 40.68 -14.06
N GLN A 129 23.67 40.20 -12.89
CA GLN A 129 23.72 40.97 -11.65
C GLN A 129 24.65 42.17 -11.79
N THR A 130 25.86 41.98 -12.34
CA THR A 130 26.82 43.05 -12.59
C THR A 130 26.24 44.10 -13.55
N ASN A 131 25.51 43.68 -14.59
CA ASN A 131 24.82 44.58 -15.49
C ASN A 131 23.71 45.40 -14.79
N LEU A 132 22.93 44.77 -13.93
CA LEU A 132 21.90 45.44 -13.13
C LEU A 132 22.54 46.51 -12.19
N ASP A 133 23.68 46.16 -11.56
CA ASP A 133 24.42 47.08 -10.67
C ASP A 133 24.98 48.27 -11.45
N LEU A 134 25.46 48.06 -12.70
CA LEU A 134 25.91 49.16 -13.57
C LEU A 134 24.78 50.09 -13.96
N VAL A 135 23.60 49.57 -14.28
CA VAL A 135 22.43 50.37 -14.66
C VAL A 135 21.94 51.21 -13.47
N ASN A 136 22.01 50.68 -12.26
CA ASN A 136 21.63 51.41 -11.02
C ASN A 136 22.74 52.34 -10.49
N GLY A 137 23.93 52.34 -11.11
CA GLY A 137 25.13 52.99 -10.60
C GLY A 137 25.23 54.49 -10.92
N ALA A 138 26.32 55.11 -10.44
CA ALA A 138 26.59 56.54 -10.47
C ALA A 138 26.62 57.16 -11.90
N THR A 139 26.88 56.35 -12.93
CA THR A 139 26.94 56.83 -14.33
C THR A 139 25.59 57.33 -14.82
N MET A 140 24.50 56.61 -14.51
CA MET A 140 23.16 57.03 -14.89
C MET A 140 22.72 58.27 -14.12
N GLN A 141 23.02 58.34 -12.83
CA GLN A 141 22.75 59.51 -12.02
C GLN A 141 23.45 60.76 -12.55
N SER A 142 24.72 60.66 -13.00
CA SER A 142 25.49 61.78 -13.63
C SER A 142 24.84 62.25 -14.91
N GLN A 143 24.29 61.36 -15.75
CA GLN A 143 23.58 61.73 -16.98
C GLN A 143 22.30 62.51 -16.69
N ILE A 144 21.54 62.12 -15.70
CA ILE A 144 20.32 62.82 -15.26
C ILE A 144 20.67 64.23 -14.75
N GLU A 145 21.73 64.35 -13.94
CA GLU A 145 22.19 65.62 -13.39
C GLU A 145 22.70 66.58 -14.51
N ALA A 146 23.41 65.99 -15.48
CA ALA A 146 23.85 66.78 -16.66
C ALA A 146 22.68 67.32 -17.51
N ALA A 147 21.69 66.44 -17.79
CA ALA A 147 20.48 66.82 -18.52
C ALA A 147 19.64 67.84 -17.75
N LYS A 148 19.53 67.69 -16.43
CA LYS A 148 18.88 68.70 -15.58
C LYS A 148 19.58 70.05 -15.61
N SER A 149 20.90 70.11 -15.49
CA SER A 149 21.68 71.34 -15.57
C SER A 149 21.52 72.03 -16.91
N ALA A 150 21.44 71.27 -18.01
CA ALA A 150 21.17 71.85 -19.34
C ALA A 150 19.76 72.47 -19.42
N LEU A 151 18.73 71.78 -18.83
CA LEU A 151 17.36 72.33 -18.76
C LEU A 151 17.30 73.56 -17.91
N ASP A 152 17.94 73.61 -16.76
CA ASP A 152 17.95 74.74 -15.82
C ASP A 152 18.60 76.00 -16.56
N ASN A 153 19.71 75.75 -17.26
CA ASN A 153 20.36 76.85 -18.06
C ASN A 153 19.48 77.38 -19.21
N ALA A 154 18.83 76.48 -19.95
CA ALA A 154 17.90 76.85 -21.01
C ALA A 154 16.67 77.60 -20.48
N GLN A 155 16.16 77.18 -19.28
CA GLN A 155 15.07 77.86 -18.59
C GLN A 155 15.44 79.27 -18.19
N VAL A 156 16.65 79.51 -17.66
CA VAL A 156 17.15 80.86 -17.32
C VAL A 156 17.24 81.71 -18.57
N THR A 157 17.78 81.16 -19.66
CA THR A 157 17.90 81.89 -20.96
C THR A 157 16.51 82.26 -21.50
N TYR A 158 15.56 81.33 -21.48
CA TYR A 158 14.19 81.61 -21.92
C TYR A 158 13.52 82.70 -21.07
N ASN A 159 13.62 82.60 -19.72
CA ASN A 159 13.03 83.62 -18.84
C ASN A 159 13.62 85.01 -19.09
N THR A 160 14.95 85.09 -19.34
CA THR A 160 15.62 86.37 -19.66
C THR A 160 15.14 86.92 -21.00
N ALA A 161 15.09 86.09 -22.05
CA ALA A 161 14.60 86.51 -23.37
C ALA A 161 13.14 86.94 -23.30
N LYS A 162 12.30 86.21 -22.55
CA LYS A 162 10.89 86.56 -22.33
C LYS A 162 10.73 87.90 -21.62
N THR A 163 11.47 88.16 -20.54
CA THR A 163 11.45 89.46 -19.85
C THR A 163 11.89 90.61 -20.77
N ASN A 164 12.95 90.39 -21.56
CA ASN A 164 13.40 91.38 -22.51
C ASN A 164 12.36 91.68 -23.61
N TYR A 165 11.71 90.60 -24.15
CA TYR A 165 10.63 90.76 -25.11
C TYR A 165 9.44 91.53 -24.53
N ASP A 166 8.96 91.16 -23.37
CA ASP A 166 7.81 91.77 -22.68
C ASP A 166 8.07 93.24 -22.38
N ASN A 167 9.27 93.59 -21.88
CA ASN A 167 9.65 94.95 -21.61
C ASN A 167 9.76 95.82 -22.92
N ASN A 168 10.36 95.29 -23.98
CA ASN A 168 10.54 96.03 -25.24
C ASN A 168 9.25 96.10 -26.04
N LYS A 169 8.30 95.11 -25.84
CA LYS A 169 6.98 95.22 -26.46
C LYS A 169 6.24 96.47 -26.00
N VAL A 170 6.31 96.79 -24.68
CA VAL A 170 5.72 98.04 -24.18
C VAL A 170 6.38 99.30 -24.79
N LEU A 171 7.70 99.28 -24.99
CA LEU A 171 8.40 100.37 -25.62
C LEU A 171 8.03 100.54 -27.10
N PHE A 172 7.84 99.42 -27.82
CA PHE A 172 7.37 99.38 -29.18
C PHE A 172 5.95 99.96 -29.34
N GLU A 173 5.04 99.53 -28.48
CA GLU A 173 3.63 99.99 -28.45
C GLU A 173 3.55 101.51 -28.19
N ASN A 174 4.55 102.10 -27.48
CA ASN A 174 4.67 103.54 -27.27
C ASN A 174 5.49 104.24 -28.34
N GLY A 175 5.93 103.52 -29.41
CA GLY A 175 6.67 104.15 -30.52
C GLY A 175 8.14 104.54 -30.26
N ILE A 176 8.75 103.96 -29.18
CA ILE A 176 10.10 104.29 -28.71
C ILE A 176 11.17 103.52 -29.46
N ILE A 177 10.85 102.23 -29.86
CA ILE A 177 11.78 101.35 -30.61
C ILE A 177 11.21 101.04 -32.00
N SER A 178 12.08 100.64 -32.94
CA SER A 178 11.71 100.29 -34.33
C SER A 178 11.15 98.85 -34.43
N GLN A 179 10.39 98.57 -35.53
CA GLN A 179 9.89 97.23 -35.85
C GLN A 179 11.07 96.25 -36.00
N THR A 180 12.21 96.66 -36.54
CA THR A 180 13.37 95.77 -36.67
C THR A 180 13.97 95.39 -35.37
N GLU A 181 14.04 96.30 -34.40
CA GLU A 181 14.48 96.00 -33.03
C GLU A 181 13.49 95.07 -32.29
N MET A 182 12.17 95.28 -32.44
CA MET A 182 11.15 94.38 -31.86
C MET A 182 11.24 92.97 -32.45
N ASN A 183 11.47 92.82 -33.74
CA ASN A 183 11.67 91.51 -34.36
C ASN A 183 12.90 90.83 -33.80
N GLN A 184 14.02 91.55 -33.49
CA GLN A 184 15.19 90.91 -32.84
C GLN A 184 14.85 90.27 -31.47
N TYR A 185 14.06 91.00 -30.67
CA TYR A 185 13.61 90.41 -29.36
C TYR A 185 12.64 89.24 -29.52
N SER A 186 11.76 89.28 -30.52
CA SER A 186 10.87 88.20 -30.88
C SER A 186 11.64 86.94 -31.33
N ASP A 187 12.64 87.13 -32.20
CA ASP A 187 13.48 86.06 -32.67
C ASP A 187 14.34 85.46 -31.54
N ALA A 188 14.85 86.32 -30.65
CA ALA A 188 15.61 85.84 -29.47
C ALA A 188 14.74 85.03 -28.50
N LEU A 189 13.47 85.43 -28.26
CA LEU A 189 12.52 84.68 -27.46
C LEU A 189 12.19 83.34 -28.11
N SER A 190 11.88 83.36 -29.43
CA SER A 190 11.56 82.11 -30.17
C SER A 190 12.73 81.09 -30.12
N ASN A 191 13.95 81.57 -30.34
CA ASN A 191 15.14 80.72 -30.26
C ASN A 191 15.37 80.18 -28.86
N ALA A 192 15.16 80.98 -27.82
CA ALA A 192 15.28 80.53 -26.43
C ALA A 192 14.18 79.55 -26.03
N GLU A 193 12.94 79.70 -26.51
CA GLU A 193 11.85 78.81 -26.33
C GLU A 193 12.09 77.42 -26.96
N ILE A 194 12.60 77.40 -28.18
CA ILE A 194 13.00 76.16 -28.87
C ILE A 194 14.10 75.47 -28.09
N ALA A 195 15.12 76.14 -27.63
CA ALA A 195 16.22 75.59 -26.86
C ALA A 195 15.73 75.03 -25.51
N TYR A 196 14.80 75.72 -24.83
CA TYR A 196 14.16 75.23 -23.59
C TYR A 196 13.36 73.99 -23.83
N ASN A 197 12.51 73.98 -24.87
CA ASN A 197 11.68 72.78 -25.16
C ASN A 197 12.55 71.60 -25.56
N GLN A 198 13.64 71.77 -26.28
CA GLN A 198 14.59 70.70 -26.59
C GLN A 198 15.29 70.18 -25.36
N ALA A 199 15.77 71.05 -24.46
CA ALA A 199 16.42 70.63 -23.22
C ALA A 199 15.44 69.88 -22.30
N LYS A 200 14.17 70.34 -22.21
CA LYS A 200 13.10 69.68 -21.45
C LYS A 200 12.82 68.30 -22.00
N GLN A 201 12.66 68.16 -23.31
CA GLN A 201 12.45 66.86 -23.94
C GLN A 201 13.62 65.89 -23.68
N THR A 202 14.85 66.38 -23.75
CA THR A 202 16.05 65.62 -23.48
C THR A 202 16.06 65.16 -22.03
N TYR A 203 15.73 66.01 -21.06
CA TYR A 203 15.65 65.69 -19.66
C TYR A 203 14.55 64.64 -19.38
N ASP A 204 13.34 64.82 -19.92
CA ASP A 204 12.22 63.91 -19.79
C ASP A 204 12.55 62.49 -20.32
N LEU A 205 13.20 62.40 -21.48
CA LEU A 205 13.68 61.13 -22.05
C LEU A 205 14.78 60.50 -21.17
N THR A 206 15.72 61.35 -20.66
CA THR A 206 16.79 60.85 -19.80
C THR A 206 16.24 60.26 -18.48
N LEU A 207 15.12 60.77 -17.95
CA LEU A 207 14.43 60.21 -16.77
C LEU A 207 13.74 58.89 -17.05
N GLN A 208 13.30 58.62 -18.29
CA GLN A 208 12.62 57.36 -18.65
C GLN A 208 13.61 56.21 -18.93
N MET A 209 14.81 56.54 -19.46
CA MET A 209 15.83 55.55 -19.84
C MET A 209 16.29 54.65 -18.69
N PRO A 210 16.50 55.15 -17.45
CA PRO A 210 16.91 54.29 -16.31
C PRO A 210 15.92 53.20 -15.99
N GLU A 211 14.64 53.53 -15.95
CA GLU A 211 13.59 52.54 -15.59
C GLU A 211 13.47 51.43 -16.65
N GLU A 212 13.57 51.78 -17.95
CA GLU A 212 13.57 50.79 -19.02
C GLU A 212 14.82 49.91 -19.02
N ASN A 213 16.00 50.49 -18.78
CA ASN A 213 17.26 49.76 -18.72
C ASN A 213 17.30 48.84 -17.50
N LYS A 214 16.83 49.34 -16.35
CA LYS A 214 16.70 48.57 -15.13
C LYS A 214 15.77 47.36 -15.34
N ARG A 215 14.58 47.56 -15.92
CA ARG A 215 13.66 46.48 -16.24
C ARG A 215 14.29 45.44 -17.15
N LYS A 216 14.99 45.84 -18.21
CA LYS A 216 15.70 44.94 -19.12
C LYS A 216 16.80 44.11 -18.38
N ALA A 217 17.52 44.75 -17.47
CA ALA A 217 18.55 44.09 -16.67
C ALA A 217 17.93 43.10 -15.66
N GLU A 218 16.81 43.50 -15.03
CA GLU A 218 16.04 42.61 -14.15
C GLU A 218 15.45 41.41 -14.90
N ASP A 219 14.89 41.62 -16.10
CA ASP A 219 14.38 40.53 -16.96
C ASP A 219 15.51 39.57 -17.38
N SER A 220 16.71 40.10 -17.66
CA SER A 220 17.90 39.29 -17.95
C SER A 220 18.34 38.47 -16.74
N LEU A 221 18.35 39.05 -15.54
CA LEU A 221 18.66 38.35 -14.29
C LEU A 221 17.63 37.28 -14.01
N ASN A 222 16.34 37.57 -14.12
CA ASN A 222 15.26 36.61 -13.93
C ASN A 222 15.36 35.43 -14.91
N SER A 223 15.72 35.70 -16.17
CA SER A 223 15.94 34.66 -17.18
C SER A 223 17.12 33.77 -16.83
N ALA A 224 18.22 34.33 -16.32
CA ALA A 224 19.39 33.57 -15.87
C ALA A 224 19.08 32.71 -14.61
N LEU A 225 18.28 33.26 -13.68
CA LEU A 225 17.80 32.52 -12.49
C LEU A 225 16.91 31.35 -12.90
N ALA A 226 15.98 31.52 -13.83
CA ALA A 226 15.14 30.46 -14.35
C ALA A 226 15.94 29.35 -15.05
N ALA A 227 16.99 29.74 -15.81
CA ALA A 227 17.90 28.78 -16.44
C ALA A 227 18.64 27.92 -15.38
N ARG A 228 19.14 28.55 -14.31
CA ARG A 228 19.77 27.85 -13.19
C ARG A 228 18.80 26.86 -12.53
N GLU A 229 17.56 27.30 -12.27
CA GLU A 229 16.52 26.44 -11.64
C GLU A 229 16.27 25.17 -12.48
N SER A 230 16.19 25.32 -13.81
CA SER A 230 16.04 24.17 -14.72
C SER A 230 17.20 23.19 -14.60
N VAL A 231 18.45 23.66 -14.51
CA VAL A 231 19.62 22.79 -14.36
C VAL A 231 19.64 22.12 -12.98
N VAL A 232 19.26 22.83 -11.93
CA VAL A 232 19.13 22.26 -10.57
C VAL A 232 18.09 21.13 -10.54
N ALA A 233 16.93 21.33 -11.19
CA ALA A 233 15.92 20.29 -11.33
C ALA A 233 16.46 19.06 -12.06
N GLN A 234 17.28 19.24 -13.08
CA GLN A 234 17.92 18.13 -13.79
C GLN A 234 18.93 17.38 -12.92
N ILE A 235 19.74 18.08 -12.12
CA ILE A 235 20.67 17.45 -11.16
C ILE A 235 19.89 16.64 -10.11
N ASN A 236 18.77 17.17 -9.61
CA ASN A 236 17.91 16.47 -8.66
C ASN A 236 17.32 15.19 -9.28
N SER A 237 16.96 15.21 -10.56
CA SER A 237 16.52 14.02 -11.30
C SER A 237 17.61 12.94 -11.36
N TYR A 238 18.87 13.32 -11.63
CA TYR A 238 19.98 12.38 -11.61
C TYR A 238 20.29 11.87 -10.20
N ASN A 239 20.19 12.70 -9.17
CA ASN A 239 20.35 12.27 -7.77
C ASN A 239 19.29 11.25 -7.39
N LYS A 240 18.02 11.47 -7.81
CA LYS A 240 16.96 10.48 -7.62
C LYS A 240 17.28 9.17 -8.34
N SER A 241 17.70 9.22 -9.60
CA SER A 241 18.09 8.02 -10.37
C SER A 241 19.26 7.27 -9.73
N LEU A 242 20.22 7.98 -9.14
CA LEU A 242 21.32 7.37 -8.38
C LEU A 242 20.83 6.68 -7.09
N SER A 243 19.89 7.28 -6.40
CA SER A 243 19.23 6.64 -5.25
C SER A 243 18.44 5.40 -5.66
N ASP A 244 17.71 5.49 -6.76
CA ASP A 244 16.89 4.40 -7.29
C ASP A 244 17.75 3.26 -7.90
N ALA A 245 19.04 3.52 -8.15
CA ALA A 245 20.00 2.51 -8.62
C ALA A 245 20.47 1.54 -7.52
N VAL A 246 20.22 1.87 -6.25
CA VAL A 246 20.48 1.01 -5.10
C VAL A 246 19.14 0.47 -4.62
N VAL A 247 18.91 -0.81 -4.88
CA VAL A 247 17.65 -1.46 -4.51
C VAL A 247 17.81 -2.14 -3.17
N THR A 248 16.99 -1.76 -2.20
CA THR A 248 17.06 -2.24 -0.81
C THR A 248 15.82 -3.04 -0.45
N SER A 249 15.95 -3.91 0.55
CA SER A 249 14.83 -4.65 1.11
C SER A 249 13.95 -3.73 1.98
N PRO A 250 12.63 -3.69 1.78
CA PRO A 250 11.73 -2.95 2.64
C PRO A 250 11.39 -3.67 3.96
N ILE A 251 11.57 -5.01 4.01
CA ILE A 251 11.29 -5.85 5.17
C ILE A 251 12.50 -6.73 5.50
N SER A 252 12.52 -7.27 6.72
CA SER A 252 13.45 -8.33 7.09
C SER A 252 12.82 -9.70 6.79
N GLY A 253 13.59 -10.63 6.22
CA GLY A 253 13.06 -11.93 5.86
C GLY A 253 14.01 -12.75 4.99
N TYR A 254 13.50 -13.84 4.45
CA TYR A 254 14.25 -14.73 3.55
C TYR A 254 13.95 -14.42 2.09
N VAL A 255 14.99 -14.42 1.25
CA VAL A 255 14.86 -14.31 -0.20
C VAL A 255 14.30 -15.63 -0.74
N THR A 256 13.14 -15.59 -1.37
CA THR A 256 12.50 -16.77 -1.98
C THR A 256 12.60 -16.78 -3.50
N GLU A 257 12.77 -15.62 -4.12
CA GLU A 257 13.05 -15.50 -5.55
C GLU A 257 14.11 -14.43 -5.80
N CYS A 258 15.07 -14.75 -6.65
CA CYS A 258 16.10 -13.84 -7.15
C CYS A 258 16.26 -14.11 -8.65
N ASN A 259 15.67 -13.24 -9.48
CA ASN A 259 15.78 -13.33 -10.94
C ASN A 259 16.72 -12.26 -11.49
N VAL A 260 17.72 -11.85 -10.70
CA VAL A 260 18.68 -10.79 -11.01
C VAL A 260 20.08 -11.38 -11.01
N GLU A 261 20.83 -11.14 -12.09
CA GLU A 261 22.22 -11.57 -12.21
C GLU A 261 23.13 -10.39 -12.52
N ALA A 262 24.31 -10.35 -11.90
CA ALA A 262 25.32 -9.32 -12.17
C ALA A 262 25.73 -9.34 -13.64
N GLY A 263 25.80 -8.16 -14.26
CA GLY A 263 26.17 -8.00 -15.66
C GLY A 263 25.00 -8.09 -16.65
N THR A 264 23.81 -8.53 -16.24
CA THR A 264 22.62 -8.56 -17.09
C THR A 264 21.96 -7.18 -17.18
N VAL A 265 21.20 -6.98 -18.25
CA VAL A 265 20.38 -5.76 -18.42
C VAL A 265 18.98 -6.08 -17.94
N LEU A 266 18.56 -5.41 -16.87
CA LEU A 266 17.22 -5.55 -16.32
C LEU A 266 16.23 -4.61 -17.04
N SER A 267 15.10 -5.17 -17.44
CA SER A 267 13.86 -4.43 -17.62
C SER A 267 13.11 -4.41 -16.29
N ALA A 268 12.30 -3.39 -16.04
CA ALA A 268 11.65 -3.09 -14.73
C ALA A 268 10.81 -4.20 -14.06
N SER A 269 10.87 -5.44 -14.53
CA SER A 269 9.98 -6.53 -14.14
C SER A 269 10.65 -7.77 -13.53
N THR A 270 11.91 -7.68 -13.12
CA THR A 270 12.59 -8.82 -12.47
C THR A 270 12.51 -8.70 -10.96
N PRO A 271 11.63 -9.46 -10.32
CA PRO A 271 11.42 -9.32 -8.88
C PRO A 271 12.46 -10.05 -8.05
N PHE A 272 12.83 -9.42 -6.98
CA PHE A 272 13.32 -10.03 -5.76
C PHE A 272 12.11 -10.26 -4.87
N LYS A 273 11.91 -11.48 -4.37
CA LYS A 273 10.80 -11.79 -3.48
C LYS A 273 11.33 -12.13 -2.10
N ILE A 274 10.85 -11.41 -1.10
CA ILE A 274 11.27 -11.53 0.28
C ILE A 274 10.04 -11.87 1.12
N VAL A 275 10.18 -12.84 2.01
CA VAL A 275 9.11 -13.29 2.90
C VAL A 275 9.57 -13.19 4.36
N ASP A 276 8.75 -12.55 5.19
CA ASP A 276 8.91 -12.62 6.64
C ASP A 276 8.15 -13.84 7.16
N THR A 277 8.91 -14.79 7.68
CA THR A 277 8.39 -16.02 8.31
C THR A 277 8.58 -16.05 9.82
N SER A 278 8.91 -14.92 10.46
CA SER A 278 9.03 -14.82 11.93
C SER A 278 7.72 -15.17 12.62
N LYS A 279 6.61 -14.84 11.98
CA LYS A 279 5.27 -15.28 12.26
C LYS A 279 4.64 -15.81 10.97
N VAL A 280 3.62 -16.61 11.12
CA VAL A 280 2.85 -17.10 9.97
C VAL A 280 1.36 -16.91 10.22
N THR A 281 0.62 -16.83 9.15
CA THR A 281 -0.84 -16.72 9.18
C THR A 281 -1.46 -17.93 8.52
N MET A 282 -2.67 -18.27 8.95
CA MET A 282 -3.50 -19.26 8.29
C MET A 282 -4.90 -18.68 8.11
N ASP A 283 -5.34 -18.60 6.85
CA ASP A 283 -6.69 -18.17 6.52
C ASP A 283 -7.59 -19.41 6.40
N VAL A 284 -8.72 -19.38 7.10
CA VAL A 284 -9.74 -20.44 7.08
C VAL A 284 -11.11 -19.83 6.82
N SER A 285 -11.94 -20.56 6.06
CA SER A 285 -13.30 -20.11 5.72
C SER A 285 -14.30 -20.80 6.64
N VAL A 286 -14.89 -20.04 7.55
CA VAL A 286 -15.75 -20.50 8.65
C VAL A 286 -17.21 -20.32 8.29
N SER A 287 -18.08 -21.23 8.73
CA SER A 287 -19.53 -21.17 8.50
C SER A 287 -20.21 -20.08 9.32
N GLU A 288 -21.38 -19.62 8.84
CA GLU A 288 -22.24 -18.64 9.56
C GLU A 288 -22.62 -19.12 10.98
N GLU A 289 -22.77 -20.41 11.16
CA GLU A 289 -23.13 -20.98 12.46
C GLU A 289 -22.06 -20.75 13.55
N LEU A 290 -20.79 -20.74 13.16
CA LEU A 290 -19.66 -20.63 14.08
C LEU A 290 -19.15 -19.19 14.23
N ILE A 291 -19.24 -18.38 13.18
CA ILE A 291 -18.57 -17.06 13.13
C ILE A 291 -18.96 -16.13 14.29
N ASN A 292 -20.24 -16.18 14.71
CA ASN A 292 -20.76 -15.31 15.78
C ASN A 292 -20.23 -15.70 17.18
N SER A 293 -19.66 -16.90 17.35
CA SER A 293 -19.05 -17.35 18.60
C SER A 293 -17.57 -17.00 18.70
N LEU A 294 -16.92 -16.61 17.58
CA LEU A 294 -15.51 -16.28 17.52
C LEU A 294 -15.25 -14.80 17.78
N LYS A 295 -14.12 -14.49 18.40
CA LYS A 295 -13.67 -13.12 18.66
C LYS A 295 -12.21 -12.95 18.28
N VAL A 296 -11.87 -11.77 17.81
CA VAL A 296 -10.47 -11.39 17.64
C VAL A 296 -9.78 -11.43 18.99
N GLY A 297 -8.62 -12.08 19.04
CA GLY A 297 -7.87 -12.34 20.26
C GLY A 297 -8.10 -13.73 20.87
N ASP A 298 -9.08 -14.50 20.41
CA ASP A 298 -9.29 -15.88 20.88
C ASP A 298 -8.10 -16.76 20.47
N THR A 299 -7.71 -17.65 21.39
CA THR A 299 -6.66 -18.62 21.14
C THR A 299 -7.24 -19.92 20.61
N VAL A 300 -6.62 -20.46 19.58
CA VAL A 300 -7.06 -21.69 18.91
C VAL A 300 -5.92 -22.69 18.81
N SER A 301 -6.26 -23.97 18.75
CA SER A 301 -5.29 -25.04 18.54
C SER A 301 -5.17 -25.34 17.04
N VAL A 302 -3.95 -25.21 16.51
CA VAL A 302 -3.64 -25.48 15.10
C VAL A 302 -2.73 -26.70 15.01
N SER A 303 -3.17 -27.72 14.31
CA SER A 303 -2.38 -28.89 13.98
C SER A 303 -1.76 -28.75 12.60
N VAL A 304 -0.44 -28.97 12.52
CA VAL A 304 0.29 -28.97 11.23
C VAL A 304 1.00 -30.31 11.09
N PRO A 305 0.37 -31.29 10.44
CA PRO A 305 0.86 -32.68 10.41
C PRO A 305 2.28 -32.81 9.83
N ALA A 306 2.68 -31.88 8.97
CA ALA A 306 4.02 -31.88 8.36
C ALA A 306 5.15 -31.56 9.36
N VAL A 307 4.85 -30.94 10.51
CA VAL A 307 5.87 -30.46 11.46
C VAL A 307 5.93 -31.30 12.71
N SER A 308 4.81 -31.58 13.35
CA SER A 308 4.75 -32.41 14.56
C SER A 308 3.34 -32.95 14.81
N ALA A 309 3.24 -34.01 15.62
CA ALA A 309 1.96 -34.53 16.11
C ALA A 309 1.32 -33.61 17.19
N SER A 310 2.06 -32.63 17.71
CA SER A 310 1.56 -31.68 18.72
C SER A 310 1.03 -30.42 18.03
N SER A 311 -0.13 -29.95 18.46
CA SER A 311 -0.72 -28.71 17.98
C SER A 311 0.07 -27.48 18.46
N LYS A 312 0.11 -26.45 17.62
CA LYS A 312 0.62 -25.11 17.96
C LYS A 312 -0.55 -24.21 18.36
N THR A 313 -0.26 -23.23 19.20
CA THR A 313 -1.25 -22.23 19.58
C THR A 313 -1.27 -21.13 18.52
N GLY A 314 -2.45 -20.83 17.99
CA GLY A 314 -2.71 -19.66 17.15
C GLY A 314 -3.63 -18.68 17.84
N THR A 315 -3.63 -17.43 17.37
CA THR A 315 -4.54 -16.37 17.83
C THR A 315 -5.32 -15.83 16.66
N ILE A 316 -6.63 -15.69 16.80
CA ILE A 316 -7.48 -15.07 15.79
C ILE A 316 -7.10 -13.58 15.69
N SER A 317 -6.53 -13.18 14.56
CA SER A 317 -6.10 -11.80 14.32
C SER A 317 -7.13 -10.99 13.55
N ILE A 318 -7.85 -11.61 12.61
CA ILE A 318 -8.85 -10.95 11.77
C ILE A 318 -10.06 -11.88 11.60
N ILE A 319 -11.26 -11.29 11.71
CA ILE A 319 -12.53 -11.90 11.32
C ILE A 319 -13.14 -11.02 10.24
N ASN A 320 -13.33 -11.56 9.04
CA ASN A 320 -14.00 -10.83 7.97
C ASN A 320 -15.49 -10.73 8.28
N LEU A 321 -16.03 -9.51 8.21
CA LEU A 321 -17.46 -9.23 8.51
C LEU A 321 -18.39 -9.48 7.31
N ALA A 322 -17.83 -9.75 6.13
CA ALA A 322 -18.59 -10.05 4.92
C ALA A 322 -18.30 -11.49 4.49
N ALA A 323 -19.37 -12.23 4.17
CA ALA A 323 -19.23 -13.55 3.59
C ALA A 323 -18.56 -13.48 2.21
N ASN A 324 -17.72 -14.46 1.93
CA ASN A 324 -17.15 -14.66 0.60
C ASN A 324 -18.20 -15.27 -0.37
N SER A 325 -17.83 -15.47 -1.64
CA SER A 325 -18.73 -16.00 -2.66
C SER A 325 -19.27 -17.42 -2.36
N GLY A 326 -18.65 -18.12 -1.42
CA GLY A 326 -19.09 -19.44 -0.95
C GLY A 326 -20.06 -19.37 0.24
N GLY A 327 -20.41 -18.18 0.74
CA GLY A 327 -21.28 -18.01 1.91
C GLY A 327 -20.57 -18.29 3.23
N THR A 328 -19.24 -18.32 3.25
CA THR A 328 -18.41 -18.50 4.44
C THR A 328 -17.65 -17.21 4.76
N TYR A 329 -17.18 -17.11 6.00
CA TYR A 329 -16.45 -15.95 6.52
C TYR A 329 -14.98 -16.30 6.70
N ASP A 330 -14.09 -15.48 6.18
CA ASP A 330 -12.66 -15.73 6.28
C ASP A 330 -12.14 -15.24 7.63
N VAL A 331 -11.48 -16.13 8.33
CA VAL A 331 -10.85 -15.90 9.64
C VAL A 331 -9.36 -16.11 9.51
N ARG A 332 -8.58 -15.12 9.93
CA ARG A 332 -7.11 -15.21 9.94
C ARG A 332 -6.59 -15.53 11.31
N ILE A 333 -5.79 -16.55 11.37
CA ILE A 333 -5.11 -17.03 12.59
C ILE A 333 -3.63 -16.72 12.45
N GLU A 334 -3.06 -16.04 13.43
CA GLU A 334 -1.63 -15.75 13.53
C GLU A 334 -0.96 -16.71 14.49
N MET A 335 0.21 -17.22 14.09
CA MET A 335 1.02 -18.15 14.89
C MET A 335 2.46 -17.68 14.95
N ASP A 336 3.09 -17.79 16.11
CA ASP A 336 4.51 -17.56 16.25
C ASP A 336 5.33 -18.68 15.57
N ASN A 337 6.39 -18.30 14.89
CA ASN A 337 7.26 -19.22 14.16
C ASN A 337 8.75 -18.92 14.41
N ALA A 338 9.09 -18.50 15.64
CA ALA A 338 10.48 -18.20 16.01
C ALA A 338 11.42 -19.39 15.82
N ASP A 339 10.89 -20.63 15.86
CA ASP A 339 11.67 -21.85 15.58
C ASP A 339 11.85 -22.15 14.09
N GLY A 340 11.21 -21.39 13.20
CA GLY A 340 11.31 -21.52 11.73
C GLY A 340 10.76 -22.84 11.18
N THR A 341 9.98 -23.59 11.97
CA THR A 341 9.48 -24.92 11.58
C THR A 341 8.31 -24.84 10.59
N LEU A 342 7.47 -23.79 10.69
CA LEU A 342 6.34 -23.56 9.79
C LEU A 342 6.82 -22.88 8.53
N LYS A 343 6.49 -23.45 7.37
CA LYS A 343 6.86 -22.89 6.08
C LYS A 343 5.61 -22.51 5.28
N SER A 344 5.72 -21.48 4.49
CA SER A 344 4.68 -21.08 3.54
C SER A 344 4.29 -22.25 2.64
N GLY A 345 2.98 -22.41 2.41
CA GLY A 345 2.41 -23.49 1.61
C GLY A 345 2.10 -24.79 2.38
N MET A 346 2.46 -24.91 3.66
CA MET A 346 2.04 -26.04 4.49
C MET A 346 0.55 -25.98 4.78
N PHE A 347 -0.08 -27.15 4.89
CA PHE A 347 -1.48 -27.27 5.32
C PHE A 347 -1.55 -27.44 6.83
N GLY A 348 -2.52 -26.76 7.42
CA GLY A 348 -2.86 -26.88 8.83
C GLY A 348 -4.35 -27.08 9.04
N GLU A 349 -4.71 -27.62 10.18
CA GLU A 349 -6.07 -27.79 10.65
C GLU A 349 -6.24 -27.04 11.96
N VAL A 350 -7.26 -26.19 12.03
CA VAL A 350 -7.62 -25.46 13.25
C VAL A 350 -8.87 -26.06 13.85
N ASN A 351 -8.82 -26.22 15.15
CA ASN A 351 -9.96 -26.68 15.94
C ASN A 351 -10.59 -25.51 16.69
N PHE A 352 -11.81 -25.13 16.32
CA PHE A 352 -12.61 -24.13 17.00
C PHE A 352 -13.57 -24.81 17.97
N VAL A 353 -13.62 -24.30 19.19
CA VAL A 353 -14.58 -24.74 20.21
C VAL A 353 -15.72 -23.73 20.25
N LYS A 354 -16.93 -24.16 19.88
CA LYS A 354 -18.14 -23.34 19.94
C LYS A 354 -18.73 -23.27 21.33
N ASP A 355 -18.94 -24.44 21.90
CA ASP A 355 -19.55 -24.62 23.22
C ASP A 355 -18.69 -25.61 24.01
N GLN A 356 -18.48 -25.32 25.28
CA GLN A 356 -17.77 -26.21 26.21
C GLN A 356 -18.52 -26.25 27.54
N SER A 357 -18.63 -27.44 28.10
CA SER A 357 -19.17 -27.66 29.45
C SER A 357 -18.22 -28.58 30.22
N ASP A 358 -17.84 -28.15 31.40
CA ASP A 358 -16.86 -28.84 32.25
C ASP A 358 -17.55 -29.47 33.46
N ASN A 359 -17.05 -30.60 33.89
CA ASN A 359 -17.50 -31.31 35.12
C ASN A 359 -18.98 -31.72 35.08
N ASN A 360 -19.48 -32.13 33.91
CA ASN A 360 -20.83 -32.63 33.75
C ASN A 360 -20.82 -34.14 33.41
N ILE A 361 -21.92 -34.80 33.68
CA ILE A 361 -22.09 -36.19 33.29
C ILE A 361 -22.23 -36.26 31.78
N VAL A 362 -21.32 -36.97 31.15
CA VAL A 362 -21.29 -37.14 29.67
C VAL A 362 -21.58 -38.61 29.36
N LEU A 363 -22.52 -38.82 28.47
CA LEU A 363 -22.92 -40.19 28.04
C LEU A 363 -22.78 -40.30 26.51
N PRO A 364 -22.52 -41.49 25.97
CA PRO A 364 -22.65 -41.74 24.54
C PRO A 364 -24.08 -41.44 24.07
N VAL A 365 -24.22 -40.78 22.92
CA VAL A 365 -25.54 -40.36 22.37
C VAL A 365 -26.51 -41.53 22.26
N ASN A 366 -26.04 -42.76 21.97
CA ASN A 366 -26.86 -43.96 21.85
C ASN A 366 -27.40 -44.47 23.21
N SER A 367 -26.93 -43.95 24.33
CA SER A 367 -27.41 -44.29 25.70
C SER A 367 -28.61 -43.45 26.12
N VAL A 368 -28.89 -42.34 25.39
CA VAL A 368 -29.98 -41.41 25.68
C VAL A 368 -31.11 -41.66 24.68
N ILE A 369 -32.31 -41.92 25.20
CA ILE A 369 -33.47 -42.24 24.38
C ILE A 369 -34.50 -41.11 24.46
N THR A 370 -34.87 -40.56 23.31
CA THR A 370 -35.96 -39.59 23.20
C THR A 370 -37.16 -40.29 22.56
N ARG A 371 -38.26 -40.40 23.31
CA ARG A 371 -39.50 -41.01 22.81
C ARG A 371 -40.71 -40.29 23.36
N ASN A 372 -41.67 -39.97 22.48
CA ASN A 372 -42.92 -39.24 22.81
C ASN A 372 -42.66 -37.88 23.51
N GLY A 373 -41.53 -37.19 23.24
CA GLY A 373 -41.19 -35.91 23.86
C GLY A 373 -40.51 -36.02 25.22
N GLU A 374 -40.29 -37.23 25.75
CA GLU A 374 -39.52 -37.48 26.96
C GLU A 374 -38.11 -37.97 26.61
N THR A 375 -37.09 -37.35 27.25
CA THR A 375 -35.69 -37.80 27.16
C THR A 375 -35.30 -38.50 28.46
N TYR A 376 -34.78 -39.71 28.34
CA TYR A 376 -34.44 -40.55 29.48
C TYR A 376 -33.26 -41.48 29.21
N VAL A 377 -32.65 -41.95 30.29
CA VAL A 377 -31.62 -42.99 30.29
C VAL A 377 -32.10 -44.17 31.14
N PHE A 378 -31.49 -45.35 30.99
CA PHE A 378 -31.69 -46.44 31.90
C PHE A 378 -30.52 -46.50 32.89
N VAL A 379 -30.81 -46.37 34.19
CA VAL A 379 -29.85 -46.54 35.29
C VAL A 379 -29.97 -47.92 35.83
N TYR A 380 -28.84 -48.64 36.01
CA TYR A 380 -28.80 -49.92 36.61
C TYR A 380 -28.79 -49.84 38.14
N GLU A 381 -29.86 -50.28 38.78
CA GLU A 381 -30.01 -50.28 40.22
C GLU A 381 -30.48 -51.66 40.68
N ASN A 382 -29.70 -52.31 41.56
CA ASN A 382 -30.07 -53.61 42.23
C ASN A 382 -30.53 -54.72 41.26
N GLY A 383 -29.92 -54.83 40.09
CA GLY A 383 -30.26 -55.83 39.12
C GLY A 383 -31.38 -55.53 38.14
N VAL A 384 -31.87 -54.27 38.16
CA VAL A 384 -32.98 -53.82 37.32
C VAL A 384 -32.57 -52.49 36.58
N ALA A 385 -33.01 -52.34 35.34
CA ALA A 385 -32.86 -51.11 34.58
C ALA A 385 -34.03 -50.17 34.93
N VAL A 386 -33.72 -49.05 35.56
CA VAL A 386 -34.67 -47.99 35.97
C VAL A 386 -34.67 -46.86 34.95
N LYS A 387 -35.85 -46.59 34.38
CA LYS A 387 -36.03 -45.41 33.48
C LYS A 387 -35.89 -44.11 34.29
N THR A 388 -34.89 -43.30 33.99
CA THR A 388 -34.64 -42.05 34.65
C THR A 388 -34.71 -40.92 33.60
N ASN A 389 -35.63 -39.98 33.80
CA ASN A 389 -35.74 -38.80 32.92
C ASN A 389 -34.57 -37.89 33.17
N VAL A 390 -34.01 -37.34 32.10
CA VAL A 390 -32.85 -36.43 32.11
C VAL A 390 -33.09 -35.24 31.21
N GLU A 391 -32.46 -34.12 31.55
CA GLU A 391 -32.30 -33.00 30.66
C GLU A 391 -30.95 -33.11 29.97
N THR A 392 -30.87 -32.63 28.73
CA THR A 392 -29.64 -32.78 27.93
C THR A 392 -29.11 -31.40 27.54
N GLY A 393 -27.81 -31.21 27.62
CA GLY A 393 -27.09 -30.01 27.20
C GLY A 393 -26.40 -30.21 25.87
N ILE A 394 -25.09 -29.97 25.84
CA ILE A 394 -24.25 -30.05 24.63
C ILE A 394 -24.27 -31.46 24.05
N ASN A 395 -24.38 -31.52 22.73
CA ASN A 395 -24.33 -32.79 21.97
C ASN A 395 -23.33 -32.60 20.81
N ASN A 396 -22.23 -33.34 20.81
CA ASN A 396 -21.19 -33.30 19.80
C ASN A 396 -21.30 -34.41 18.73
N GLY A 397 -22.45 -35.17 18.73
CA GLY A 397 -22.69 -36.25 17.79
C GLY A 397 -22.22 -37.64 18.28
N ASN A 398 -21.23 -37.72 19.16
CA ASN A 398 -20.76 -38.97 19.79
C ASN A 398 -21.21 -39.04 21.24
N GLU A 399 -21.16 -37.94 21.93
CA GLU A 399 -21.46 -37.81 23.36
C GLU A 399 -22.49 -36.72 23.58
N ILE A 400 -23.22 -36.79 24.66
CA ILE A 400 -24.25 -35.85 25.07
C ILE A 400 -24.14 -35.56 26.57
N GLU A 401 -24.23 -34.32 26.91
CA GLU A 401 -24.25 -33.82 28.28
C GLU A 401 -25.60 -34.09 28.93
N ILE A 402 -25.56 -34.52 30.18
CA ILE A 402 -26.72 -34.68 31.04
C ILE A 402 -26.64 -33.60 32.13
N THR A 403 -27.71 -32.78 32.22
CA THR A 403 -27.80 -31.66 33.17
C THR A 403 -28.83 -31.88 34.23
#